data_5c21a6f075755ab11723960b49ea4cca
#
_entry.id   5c21a6f075755ab11723960b49ea4cca
#
_cell.length_a   1.000
_cell.length_b   1.000
_cell.length_c   1.000
_cell.angle_alpha   90.00
_cell.angle_beta   90.00
_cell.angle_gamma   90.00
#
_symmetry.space_group_name_H-M   'P 1'
#
loop_
_entity.id
_entity.type
_entity.pdbx_description
1 polymer ?
#
loop_
_entity_poly.entity_id
_entity_poly.type
_entity_poly.pdbx_seq_one_letter_code
_entity_poly.pdbx_strand_id
1 'polypeptide(L)'
;MDPVLSPPLARSLASHWPHHLAAIDMGSNSFRLEIGEVLPDGYRRVDYLKETVRLGAGLDAAGLLGEEAAQRGLNCLAGFAQRLAGYSRLQVRAVATQTLREARNRDAFLARAQGVLGHPIEVISGREEARLIFSGVARLQPSSVPRLVIDIGGRSTEMIIGTGRRPVRAESFQVGSVSLSLRFFADGRLRKTAFREAQIAAGAELEEALTPFARRHWQEALGSSGTVGAVSQLLLASGKTDGTITPEGLRWCIARCVRDGHIDSLSLPGLRDDRRQVIAGGLCLLYTLATHFGIDALRPAIGALRHGVIFDLAERRVAEQDPAHARDMRDASVRELQRRFLVDTEQASRVVSLADAFHAGVAPGAAAIGEARRELLWAAALHETGMMVSHHDHHRHSAYLLAHVDAAGFSQSQQRRIADLVLAQRGSLRKIEPALANEDFAWQALCLRLAIIKCHARRPVDLGALRLERDGALARVAFTQGWAERNPRTYYLLAEEAAAWERCGPLRLRLERRGA
;
A
#
# COMPACT_ATOMS: atom_id res chain seq x y z
N MET A 1 -26.50 1.67 -18.73
CA MET A 1 -27.22 2.11 -17.50
C MET A 1 -26.60 1.35 -16.35
N ASP A 2 -25.55 1.91 -15.76
CA ASP A 2 -24.89 1.31 -14.61
C ASP A 2 -25.23 2.06 -13.34
N PRO A 3 -25.37 1.35 -12.22
CA PRO A 3 -25.93 1.94 -11.02
C PRO A 3 -24.97 2.99 -10.45
N VAL A 4 -25.41 4.21 -10.50
CA VAL A 4 -25.15 5.18 -9.45
C VAL A 4 -25.11 4.39 -8.13
N LEU A 5 -24.11 4.61 -7.28
CA LEU A 5 -24.03 4.02 -5.94
C LEU A 5 -25.42 3.71 -5.45
N SER A 6 -25.69 2.43 -5.23
CA SER A 6 -27.02 2.01 -4.76
C SER A 6 -27.43 2.92 -3.61
N PRO A 7 -28.60 3.55 -3.62
CA PRO A 7 -29.03 4.54 -2.64
C PRO A 7 -28.79 4.19 -1.16
N PRO A 8 -28.84 2.90 -0.75
CA PRO A 8 -28.54 2.50 0.63
C PRO A 8 -27.08 2.68 1.04
N LEU A 9 -26.11 2.42 0.13
CA LEU A 9 -24.67 2.59 0.44
C LEU A 9 -24.29 4.06 0.61
N ALA A 10 -24.83 4.94 -0.24
CA ALA A 10 -24.59 6.37 -0.13
C ALA A 10 -25.18 6.96 1.17
N ARG A 11 -26.36 6.50 1.60
CA ARG A 11 -26.98 6.91 2.86
C ARG A 11 -26.25 6.37 4.09
N SER A 12 -25.76 5.13 4.06
CA SER A 12 -24.97 4.53 5.15
C SER A 12 -23.64 5.28 5.33
N LEU A 13 -22.98 5.67 4.23
CA LEU A 13 -21.74 6.43 4.27
C LEU A 13 -21.91 7.81 4.94
N ALA A 14 -23.01 8.51 4.68
CA ALA A 14 -23.26 9.85 5.19
C ALA A 14 -23.51 9.92 6.71
N SER A 15 -24.00 8.84 7.32
CA SER A 15 -24.41 8.83 8.74
C SER A 15 -23.30 8.49 9.74
N HIS A 16 -22.13 7.99 9.30
CA HIS A 16 -21.12 7.37 10.17
C HIS A 16 -19.72 7.99 10.08
N TRP A 17 -19.52 9.09 9.34
CA TRP A 17 -18.17 9.63 9.12
C TRP A 17 -17.84 10.81 10.00
N PRO A 18 -16.69 10.83 10.67
CA PRO A 18 -16.10 12.09 11.09
C PRO A 18 -15.80 12.89 9.83
N HIS A 19 -16.16 14.14 9.84
CA HIS A 19 -16.26 14.99 8.65
C HIS A 19 -15.00 15.08 7.79
N HIS A 20 -13.80 14.82 8.34
CA HIS A 20 -12.54 15.00 7.62
C HIS A 20 -11.64 13.77 7.69
N LEU A 21 -11.07 13.42 6.52
CA LEU A 21 -10.01 12.41 6.37
C LEU A 21 -8.78 13.06 5.78
N ALA A 22 -7.62 12.60 6.19
CA ALA A 22 -6.34 13.13 5.74
C ALA A 22 -5.49 12.05 5.04
N ALA A 23 -4.93 12.40 3.89
CA ALA A 23 -3.95 11.60 3.18
C ALA A 23 -2.62 12.33 3.12
N ILE A 24 -1.54 11.62 3.44
CA ILE A 24 -0.18 12.08 3.20
C ILE A 24 0.43 11.20 2.11
N ASP A 25 0.89 11.85 1.03
CA ASP A 25 1.61 11.25 -0.08
C ASP A 25 3.09 11.65 0.01
N MET A 26 3.95 10.72 0.40
CA MET A 26 5.39 10.92 0.50
C MET A 26 6.08 10.45 -0.79
N GLY A 27 5.98 11.27 -1.83
CA GLY A 27 6.57 11.00 -3.12
C GLY A 27 8.07 11.34 -3.19
N SER A 28 8.76 10.86 -4.22
CA SER A 28 10.20 11.04 -4.40
C SER A 28 10.64 12.50 -4.58
N ASN A 29 9.79 13.36 -5.15
CA ASN A 29 10.11 14.77 -5.36
C ASN A 29 9.41 15.69 -4.35
N SER A 30 8.17 15.40 -4.00
CA SER A 30 7.36 16.28 -3.16
C SER A 30 6.52 15.46 -2.20
N PHE A 31 6.35 15.97 -0.97
CA PHE A 31 5.36 15.48 -0.02
C PHE A 31 4.09 16.32 -0.14
N ARG A 32 2.96 15.68 0.05
CA ARG A 32 1.65 16.33 -0.01
C ARG A 32 0.78 15.86 1.15
N LEU A 33 0.12 16.80 1.78
CA LEU A 33 -0.98 16.56 2.70
C LEU A 33 -2.25 17.07 2.04
N GLU A 34 -3.28 16.25 1.98
CA GLU A 34 -4.63 16.68 1.61
C GLU A 34 -5.60 16.24 2.70
N ILE A 35 -6.40 17.18 3.19
CA ILE A 35 -7.53 16.95 4.08
C ILE A 35 -8.79 17.14 3.24
N GLY A 36 -9.69 16.18 3.30
CA GLY A 36 -10.91 16.20 2.52
C GLY A 36 -12.07 15.48 3.19
N GLU A 37 -13.23 15.76 2.67
CA GLU A 37 -14.49 15.16 3.10
C GLU A 37 -15.09 14.38 1.92
N VAL A 38 -15.40 13.11 2.17
CA VAL A 38 -16.08 12.27 1.19
C VAL A 38 -17.57 12.37 1.45
N LEU A 39 -18.30 12.85 0.46
CA LEU A 39 -19.74 13.07 0.47
C LEU A 39 -20.42 12.00 -0.36
N PRO A 40 -21.72 11.74 -0.14
CA PRO A 40 -22.50 10.79 -0.96
C PRO A 40 -22.47 11.14 -2.45
N ASP A 41 -22.45 12.42 -2.77
CA ASP A 41 -22.52 13.00 -4.11
C ASP A 41 -21.16 13.50 -4.63
N GLY A 42 -20.07 13.34 -3.86
CA GLY A 42 -18.75 13.78 -4.33
C GLY A 42 -17.66 13.86 -3.28
N TYR A 43 -16.72 14.74 -3.54
CA TYR A 43 -15.55 14.98 -2.72
C TYR A 43 -15.34 16.48 -2.53
N ARG A 44 -15.06 16.91 -1.31
CA ARG A 44 -14.73 18.28 -0.97
C ARG A 44 -13.35 18.37 -0.33
N ARG A 45 -12.43 19.09 -0.95
CA ARG A 45 -11.15 19.43 -0.35
C ARG A 45 -11.35 20.45 0.76
N VAL A 46 -10.75 20.20 1.93
CA VAL A 46 -10.77 21.10 3.09
C VAL A 46 -9.43 21.83 3.21
N ASP A 47 -8.31 21.13 3.09
CA ASP A 47 -6.96 21.73 3.14
C ASP A 47 -6.00 20.98 2.24
N TYR A 48 -4.93 21.67 1.80
CA TYR A 48 -3.92 21.07 0.94
C TYR A 48 -2.57 21.78 1.14
N LEU A 49 -1.57 20.97 1.48
CA LEU A 49 -0.17 21.41 1.56
C LEU A 49 0.69 20.59 0.59
N LYS A 50 1.67 21.24 -0.01
CA LYS A 50 2.66 20.61 -0.88
C LYS A 50 4.03 21.21 -0.60
N GLU A 51 5.02 20.36 -0.32
CA GLU A 51 6.41 20.75 -0.17
C GLU A 51 7.32 19.97 -1.10
N THR A 52 8.31 20.64 -1.68
CA THR A 52 9.32 20.05 -2.56
C THR A 52 10.51 19.58 -1.71
N VAL A 53 10.43 18.33 -1.26
CA VAL A 53 11.43 17.69 -0.36
C VAL A 53 12.64 17.16 -1.12
N ARG A 54 12.44 16.68 -2.37
CA ARG A 54 13.45 16.03 -3.21
C ARG A 54 14.12 14.84 -2.51
N LEU A 55 13.30 14.01 -1.84
CA LEU A 55 13.79 12.85 -1.09
C LEU A 55 14.54 11.88 -2.00
N GLY A 56 14.01 11.63 -3.21
CA GLY A 56 14.59 10.70 -4.18
C GLY A 56 15.95 11.15 -4.75
N ALA A 57 16.24 12.45 -4.75
CA ALA A 57 17.56 12.96 -5.11
C ALA A 57 18.61 12.74 -4.01
N GLY A 58 18.17 12.40 -2.79
CA GLY A 58 19.05 12.09 -1.66
C GLY A 58 19.44 10.62 -1.53
N LEU A 59 19.00 9.73 -2.44
CA LEU A 59 19.49 8.35 -2.50
C LEU A 59 20.82 8.30 -3.23
N ASP A 60 21.82 7.73 -2.56
CA ASP A 60 23.13 7.48 -3.17
C ASP A 60 23.15 6.21 -4.05
N ALA A 61 24.30 5.92 -4.66
CA ALA A 61 24.49 4.74 -5.50
C ALA A 61 24.39 3.40 -4.73
N ALA A 62 24.58 3.42 -3.40
CA ALA A 62 24.41 2.25 -2.53
C ALA A 62 22.96 2.06 -2.06
N GLY A 63 22.05 2.95 -2.46
CA GLY A 63 20.64 2.95 -2.04
C GLY A 63 20.45 3.44 -0.59
N LEU A 64 21.37 4.25 -0.07
CA LEU A 64 21.23 4.86 1.24
C LEU A 64 20.65 6.27 1.13
N LEU A 65 19.66 6.58 1.94
CA LEU A 65 19.09 7.91 2.06
C LEU A 65 20.03 8.77 2.92
N GLY A 66 20.55 9.84 2.32
CA GLY A 66 21.43 10.79 2.98
C GLY A 66 20.72 11.64 4.04
N GLU A 67 21.46 12.00 5.09
CA GLU A 67 20.88 12.69 6.27
C GLU A 67 20.27 14.05 5.92
N GLU A 68 20.87 14.81 5.00
CA GLU A 68 20.32 16.11 4.58
C GLU A 68 18.91 15.97 3.96
N ALA A 69 18.73 14.97 3.08
CA ALA A 69 17.42 14.69 2.48
C ALA A 69 16.42 14.14 3.51
N ALA A 70 16.89 13.29 4.44
CA ALA A 70 16.10 12.81 5.55
C ALA A 70 15.60 13.96 6.42
N GLN A 71 16.49 14.91 6.77
CA GLN A 71 16.12 16.07 7.59
C GLN A 71 15.10 16.98 6.90
N ARG A 72 15.23 17.23 5.57
CA ARG A 72 14.20 17.97 4.81
C ARG A 72 12.83 17.27 4.90
N GLY A 73 12.82 15.94 4.78
CA GLY A 73 11.61 15.15 4.93
C GLY A 73 10.99 15.27 6.32
N LEU A 74 11.79 15.18 7.37
CA LEU A 74 11.33 15.33 8.76
C LEU A 74 10.76 16.72 9.04
N ASN A 75 11.41 17.78 8.54
CA ASN A 75 10.93 19.15 8.70
C ASN A 75 9.56 19.36 8.03
N CYS A 76 9.38 18.82 6.82
CA CYS A 76 8.10 18.84 6.13
C CYS A 76 7.01 18.11 6.94
N LEU A 77 7.31 16.90 7.46
CA LEU A 77 6.38 16.12 8.27
C LEU A 77 6.02 16.81 9.59
N ALA A 78 6.94 17.55 10.19
CA ALA A 78 6.65 18.37 11.37
C ALA A 78 5.60 19.46 11.07
N GLY A 79 5.68 20.10 9.89
CA GLY A 79 4.67 21.04 9.42
C GLY A 79 3.30 20.37 9.18
N PHE A 80 3.30 19.16 8.63
CA PHE A 80 2.06 18.39 8.45
C PHE A 80 1.45 17.95 9.79
N ALA A 81 2.28 17.54 10.77
CA ALA A 81 1.82 17.16 12.10
C ALA A 81 1.05 18.29 12.80
N GLN A 82 1.50 19.55 12.63
CA GLN A 82 0.79 20.71 13.18
C GLN A 82 -0.62 20.86 12.57
N ARG A 83 -0.79 20.57 11.28
CA ARG A 83 -2.12 20.61 10.61
C ARG A 83 -3.01 19.45 11.01
N LEU A 84 -2.41 18.34 11.42
CA LEU A 84 -3.11 17.13 11.86
C LEU A 84 -3.37 17.08 13.37
N ALA A 85 -3.05 18.14 14.11
CA ALA A 85 -3.32 18.21 15.54
C ALA A 85 -4.81 17.95 15.82
N GLY A 86 -5.11 16.97 16.66
CA GLY A 86 -6.48 16.53 16.99
C GLY A 86 -7.07 15.45 16.07
N TYR A 87 -6.39 15.10 14.98
CA TYR A 87 -6.84 13.97 14.14
C TYR A 87 -6.44 12.63 14.78
N SER A 88 -7.38 11.70 14.85
CA SER A 88 -7.10 10.34 15.29
C SER A 88 -6.35 9.52 14.24
N ARG A 89 -5.73 8.41 14.68
CA ARG A 89 -5.07 7.47 13.75
C ARG A 89 -6.00 6.88 12.69
N LEU A 90 -7.31 6.81 12.97
CA LEU A 90 -8.31 6.31 12.03
C LEU A 90 -8.73 7.34 10.97
N GLN A 91 -8.31 8.59 11.12
CA GLN A 91 -8.62 9.69 10.18
C GLN A 91 -7.46 10.03 9.26
N VAL A 92 -6.26 9.50 9.52
CA VAL A 92 -5.04 9.83 8.79
C VAL A 92 -4.43 8.58 8.19
N ARG A 93 -4.12 8.63 6.90
CA ARG A 93 -3.33 7.60 6.22
C ARG A 93 -2.15 8.23 5.50
N ALA A 94 -0.94 7.90 5.94
CA ALA A 94 0.30 8.35 5.32
C ALA A 94 0.90 7.20 4.51
N VAL A 95 1.16 7.44 3.23
CA VAL A 95 1.77 6.46 2.32
C VAL A 95 3.10 6.99 1.78
N ALA A 96 4.07 6.09 1.68
CA ALA A 96 5.39 6.35 1.13
C ALA A 96 5.63 5.44 -0.08
N THR A 97 6.25 6.01 -1.11
CA THR A 97 6.35 5.39 -2.43
C THR A 97 7.79 5.00 -2.79
N GLN A 98 8.18 5.09 -4.05
CA GLN A 98 9.39 4.51 -4.63
C GLN A 98 10.68 4.79 -3.86
N THR A 99 10.94 6.02 -3.42
CA THR A 99 12.19 6.32 -2.70
C THR A 99 12.35 5.49 -1.42
N LEU A 100 11.26 5.32 -0.64
CA LEU A 100 11.30 4.53 0.58
C LEU A 100 11.13 3.01 0.32
N ARG A 101 10.67 2.61 -0.87
CA ARG A 101 10.80 1.21 -1.32
C ARG A 101 12.26 0.84 -1.57
N GLU A 102 13.04 1.73 -2.20
CA GLU A 102 14.43 1.52 -2.57
C GLU A 102 15.42 1.71 -1.39
N ALA A 103 15.14 2.65 -0.50
CA ALA A 103 16.06 3.02 0.57
C ALA A 103 16.37 1.85 1.52
N ARG A 104 17.64 1.43 1.57
CA ARG A 104 18.10 0.31 2.43
C ARG A 104 18.07 0.66 3.91
N ASN A 105 18.24 1.93 4.25
CA ASN A 105 18.16 2.47 5.61
C ASN A 105 16.79 3.08 5.94
N ARG A 106 15.73 2.71 5.19
CA ARG A 106 14.38 3.28 5.33
C ARG A 106 13.79 3.11 6.73
N ASP A 107 14.08 2.00 7.41
CA ASP A 107 13.46 1.70 8.71
C ASP A 107 13.89 2.71 9.78
N ALA A 108 15.17 3.15 9.75
CA ALA A 108 15.68 4.21 10.62
C ALA A 108 15.01 5.57 10.32
N PHE A 109 14.81 5.90 9.04
CA PHE A 109 14.08 7.10 8.65
C PHE A 109 12.61 7.04 9.06
N LEU A 110 11.93 5.90 8.80
CA LEU A 110 10.51 5.71 9.14
C LEU A 110 10.25 5.82 10.64
N ALA A 111 11.14 5.28 11.48
CA ALA A 111 11.02 5.39 12.94
C ALA A 111 11.01 6.87 13.38
N ARG A 112 11.95 7.68 12.86
CA ARG A 112 12.02 9.13 13.12
C ARG A 112 10.81 9.86 12.57
N ALA A 113 10.45 9.55 11.32
CA ALA A 113 9.35 10.20 10.58
C ALA A 113 7.99 9.96 11.27
N GLN A 114 7.73 8.74 11.72
CA GLN A 114 6.50 8.41 12.47
C GLN A 114 6.46 9.10 13.85
N GLY A 115 7.62 9.22 14.51
CA GLY A 115 7.73 9.96 15.77
C GLY A 115 7.41 11.45 15.59
N VAL A 116 7.88 12.07 14.49
CA VAL A 116 7.62 13.48 14.16
C VAL A 116 6.17 13.70 13.73
N LEU A 117 5.64 12.81 12.88
CA LEU A 117 4.29 12.94 12.33
C LEU A 117 3.19 12.62 13.36
N GLY A 118 3.48 11.72 14.32
CA GLY A 118 2.49 11.20 15.26
C GLY A 118 1.53 10.15 14.68
N HIS A 119 1.71 9.77 13.42
CA HIS A 119 0.89 8.80 12.69
C HIS A 119 1.77 7.74 12.02
N PRO A 120 1.26 6.50 11.82
CA PRO A 120 1.98 5.47 11.10
C PRO A 120 2.18 5.85 9.61
N ILE A 121 3.32 5.44 9.05
CA ILE A 121 3.64 5.64 7.64
C ILE A 121 3.73 4.27 6.97
N GLU A 122 2.90 4.05 5.96
CA GLU A 122 2.81 2.81 5.20
C GLU A 122 3.68 2.90 3.94
N VAL A 123 4.67 2.03 3.78
CA VAL A 123 5.35 1.87 2.48
C VAL A 123 4.49 0.96 1.60
N ILE A 124 3.97 1.49 0.52
CA ILE A 124 3.09 0.75 -0.40
C ILE A 124 3.87 0.20 -1.60
N SER A 125 3.43 -0.95 -2.15
CA SER A 125 3.99 -1.50 -3.39
C SER A 125 3.65 -0.61 -4.59
N GLY A 126 4.39 -0.75 -5.71
CA GLY A 126 4.09 0.01 -6.92
C GLY A 126 2.71 -0.31 -7.50
N ARG A 127 2.26 -1.57 -7.41
CA ARG A 127 0.91 -1.95 -7.84
C ARG A 127 -0.19 -1.40 -6.93
N GLU A 128 0.06 -1.31 -5.62
CA GLU A 128 -0.88 -0.67 -4.71
C GLU A 128 -0.93 0.84 -4.95
N GLU A 129 0.21 1.49 -5.21
CA GLU A 129 0.27 2.89 -5.62
C GLU A 129 -0.56 3.13 -6.89
N ALA A 130 -0.36 2.30 -7.93
CA ALA A 130 -1.12 2.34 -9.18
C ALA A 130 -2.64 2.15 -8.95
N ARG A 131 -3.04 1.17 -8.11
CA ARG A 131 -4.44 0.94 -7.75
C ARG A 131 -5.08 2.17 -7.09
N LEU A 132 -4.38 2.78 -6.15
CA LEU A 132 -4.86 3.97 -5.44
C LEU A 132 -4.96 5.18 -6.37
N ILE A 133 -3.98 5.38 -7.26
CA ILE A 133 -4.03 6.43 -8.29
C ILE A 133 -5.29 6.26 -9.15
N PHE A 134 -5.51 5.05 -9.66
CA PHE A 134 -6.70 4.76 -10.47
C PHE A 134 -8.00 4.99 -9.68
N SER A 135 -8.06 4.56 -8.43
CA SER A 135 -9.22 4.81 -7.55
C SER A 135 -9.52 6.31 -7.41
N GLY A 136 -8.48 7.13 -7.20
CA GLY A 136 -8.61 8.58 -7.11
C GLY A 136 -9.11 9.21 -8.41
N VAL A 137 -8.55 8.80 -9.55
CA VAL A 137 -8.96 9.29 -10.88
C VAL A 137 -10.38 8.85 -11.21
N ALA A 138 -10.70 7.58 -11.03
CA ALA A 138 -11.99 7.00 -11.41
C ALA A 138 -13.18 7.56 -10.62
N ARG A 139 -12.95 7.99 -9.38
CA ARG A 139 -14.01 8.61 -8.55
C ARG A 139 -14.23 10.07 -8.86
N LEU A 140 -13.15 10.83 -9.15
CA LEU A 140 -13.26 12.26 -9.47
C LEU A 140 -13.58 12.53 -10.93
N GLN A 141 -13.30 11.57 -11.81
CA GLN A 141 -13.63 11.62 -13.24
C GLN A 141 -14.29 10.32 -13.66
N PRO A 142 -15.58 10.09 -13.35
CA PRO A 142 -16.29 8.89 -13.76
C PRO A 142 -16.29 8.71 -15.29
N SER A 143 -16.15 7.46 -15.75
CA SER A 143 -16.22 7.10 -17.17
C SER A 143 -16.62 5.64 -17.30
N SER A 144 -17.39 5.32 -18.33
CA SER A 144 -17.81 3.96 -18.64
C SER A 144 -16.89 3.26 -19.67
N VAL A 145 -15.97 4.02 -20.31
CA VAL A 145 -15.06 3.45 -21.31
C VAL A 145 -13.74 3.00 -20.66
N PRO A 146 -13.06 2.00 -21.24
CA PRO A 146 -11.72 1.62 -20.83
C PRO A 146 -10.75 2.78 -20.99
N ARG A 147 -10.00 3.10 -19.93
CA ARG A 147 -9.03 4.19 -19.93
C ARG A 147 -7.66 3.73 -19.48
N LEU A 148 -6.64 4.38 -20.05
CA LEU A 148 -5.26 4.32 -19.57
C LEU A 148 -5.03 5.52 -18.65
N VAL A 149 -4.61 5.25 -17.42
CA VAL A 149 -4.14 6.27 -16.48
C VAL A 149 -2.63 6.10 -16.32
N ILE A 150 -1.89 7.20 -16.48
CA ILE A 150 -0.43 7.25 -16.33
C ILE A 150 -0.09 8.25 -15.23
N ASP A 151 0.69 7.83 -14.24
CA ASP A 151 1.27 8.72 -13.23
C ASP A 151 2.80 8.74 -13.38
N ILE A 152 3.36 9.90 -13.70
CA ILE A 152 4.82 10.05 -13.83
C ILE A 152 5.37 10.64 -12.55
N GLY A 153 5.84 9.77 -11.68
CA GLY A 153 6.53 10.14 -10.47
C GLY A 153 7.96 10.63 -10.69
N GLY A 154 8.69 10.83 -9.58
CA GLY A 154 10.11 11.21 -9.65
C GLY A 154 11.01 10.05 -10.03
N ARG A 155 10.73 8.84 -9.52
CA ARG A 155 11.56 7.64 -9.70
C ARG A 155 10.80 6.45 -10.28
N SER A 156 9.48 6.52 -10.32
CA SER A 156 8.63 5.48 -10.92
C SER A 156 7.59 6.09 -11.87
N THR A 157 6.99 5.22 -12.67
CA THR A 157 5.85 5.55 -13.53
C THR A 157 4.83 4.43 -13.40
N GLU A 158 3.64 4.76 -12.97
CA GLU A 158 2.52 3.84 -12.85
C GLU A 158 1.66 3.93 -14.11
N MET A 159 1.31 2.74 -14.64
CA MET A 159 0.39 2.61 -15.77
C MET A 159 -0.78 1.73 -15.37
N ILE A 160 -2.00 2.20 -15.56
CA ILE A 160 -3.21 1.49 -15.15
C ILE A 160 -4.23 1.50 -16.28
N ILE A 161 -4.74 0.32 -16.65
CA ILE A 161 -5.94 0.20 -17.49
C ILE A 161 -7.10 -0.21 -16.59
N GLY A 162 -8.24 0.45 -16.74
CA GLY A 162 -9.45 0.11 -16.01
C GLY A 162 -10.70 0.68 -16.65
N THR A 163 -11.86 0.20 -16.19
CA THR A 163 -13.19 0.64 -16.63
C THR A 163 -14.05 0.95 -15.41
N GLY A 164 -14.79 2.04 -15.44
CA GLY A 164 -15.53 2.51 -14.28
C GLY A 164 -14.59 2.72 -13.10
N ARG A 165 -14.87 2.09 -11.97
CA ARG A 165 -14.04 2.11 -10.75
C ARG A 165 -13.08 0.92 -10.62
N ARG A 166 -13.07 0.01 -11.57
CA ARG A 166 -12.32 -1.24 -11.49
C ARG A 166 -11.02 -1.15 -12.29
N PRO A 167 -9.86 -1.20 -11.66
CA PRO A 167 -8.61 -1.44 -12.36
C PRO A 167 -8.59 -2.87 -12.89
N VAL A 168 -8.19 -3.04 -14.14
CA VAL A 168 -8.04 -4.34 -14.81
C VAL A 168 -6.58 -4.76 -14.84
N ARG A 169 -5.70 -3.79 -15.04
CA ARG A 169 -4.25 -3.98 -15.07
C ARG A 169 -3.57 -2.78 -14.43
N ALA A 170 -2.59 -3.02 -13.57
CA ALA A 170 -1.84 -1.99 -12.88
C ALA A 170 -0.39 -2.44 -12.73
N GLU A 171 0.55 -1.64 -13.21
CA GLU A 171 1.99 -1.90 -13.11
C GLU A 171 2.73 -0.61 -12.73
N SER A 172 3.92 -0.78 -12.14
CA SER A 172 4.83 0.30 -11.77
C SER A 172 6.20 0.02 -12.35
N PHE A 173 6.72 0.95 -13.12
CA PHE A 173 8.01 0.85 -13.81
C PHE A 173 9.04 1.76 -13.11
N GLN A 174 10.30 1.30 -13.00
CA GLN A 174 11.35 2.01 -12.28
C GLN A 174 11.98 3.13 -13.12
N VAL A 175 11.16 3.96 -13.74
CA VAL A 175 11.56 5.11 -14.54
C VAL A 175 10.71 6.32 -14.19
N GLY A 176 11.33 7.45 -13.89
CA GLY A 176 10.62 8.67 -13.51
C GLY A 176 11.34 9.94 -13.97
N SER A 177 10.70 11.07 -13.79
CA SER A 177 11.21 12.38 -14.25
C SER A 177 12.52 12.78 -13.56
N VAL A 178 12.68 12.50 -12.27
CA VAL A 178 13.89 12.81 -11.50
C VAL A 178 15.04 11.88 -11.89
N SER A 179 14.78 10.56 -11.95
CA SER A 179 15.81 9.57 -12.30
C SER A 179 16.42 9.83 -13.68
N LEU A 180 15.59 10.13 -14.70
CA LEU A 180 16.07 10.48 -16.03
C LEU A 180 16.83 11.82 -16.04
N SER A 181 16.33 12.82 -15.31
CA SER A 181 17.00 14.13 -15.23
C SER A 181 18.38 14.03 -14.60
N LEU A 182 18.52 13.29 -13.49
CA LEU A 182 19.80 13.10 -12.81
C LEU A 182 20.79 12.29 -13.66
N ARG A 183 20.30 11.33 -14.46
CA ARG A 183 21.16 10.47 -15.27
C ARG A 183 21.65 11.14 -16.55
N PHE A 184 20.82 11.90 -17.25
CA PHE A 184 21.13 12.41 -18.60
C PHE A 184 21.31 13.92 -18.69
N PHE A 185 20.91 14.67 -17.66
CA PHE A 185 20.94 16.13 -17.65
C PHE A 185 21.59 16.71 -16.38
N ALA A 186 22.45 15.93 -15.71
CA ALA A 186 23.09 16.33 -14.45
C ALA A 186 23.98 17.58 -14.60
N ASP A 187 24.58 17.79 -15.79
CA ASP A 187 25.40 18.96 -16.12
C ASP A 187 24.58 20.21 -16.50
N GLY A 188 23.25 20.11 -16.44
CA GLY A 188 22.32 21.18 -16.83
C GLY A 188 22.19 21.41 -18.34
N ARG A 189 22.97 20.72 -19.18
CA ARG A 189 22.99 20.91 -20.63
C ARG A 189 21.88 20.14 -21.34
N LEU A 190 21.11 20.81 -22.18
CA LEU A 190 19.93 20.26 -22.88
C LEU A 190 20.28 19.92 -24.34
N ARG A 191 21.14 18.89 -24.52
CA ARG A 191 21.59 18.46 -25.84
C ARG A 191 20.61 17.48 -26.47
N LYS A 192 20.45 17.54 -27.81
CA LYS A 192 19.61 16.62 -28.58
C LYS A 192 19.99 15.14 -28.35
N THR A 193 21.28 14.85 -28.21
CA THR A 193 21.81 13.52 -27.92
C THR A 193 21.34 13.01 -26.55
N ALA A 194 21.41 13.86 -25.50
CA ALA A 194 20.96 13.49 -24.15
C ALA A 194 19.44 13.20 -24.13
N PHE A 195 18.62 13.98 -24.85
CA PHE A 195 17.19 13.67 -25.01
C PHE A 195 16.96 12.33 -25.66
N ARG A 196 17.70 12.00 -26.73
CA ARG A 196 17.58 10.70 -27.43
C ARG A 196 17.99 9.54 -26.53
N GLU A 197 19.11 9.66 -25.81
CA GLU A 197 19.58 8.63 -24.88
C GLU A 197 18.60 8.41 -23.73
N ALA A 198 18.03 9.48 -23.17
CA ALA A 198 17.01 9.40 -22.13
C ALA A 198 15.71 8.73 -22.62
N GLN A 199 15.30 9.01 -23.87
CA GLN A 199 14.14 8.34 -24.51
C GLN A 199 14.38 6.85 -24.72
N ILE A 200 15.59 6.46 -25.18
CA ILE A 200 15.96 5.05 -25.34
C ILE A 200 15.94 4.34 -24.00
N ALA A 201 16.52 4.94 -22.96
CA ALA A 201 16.53 4.37 -21.61
C ALA A 201 15.12 4.23 -21.04
N ALA A 202 14.26 5.23 -21.24
CA ALA A 202 12.85 5.16 -20.84
C ALA A 202 12.10 4.06 -21.61
N GLY A 203 12.37 3.91 -22.92
CA GLY A 203 11.78 2.87 -23.75
C GLY A 203 12.16 1.47 -23.29
N ALA A 204 13.42 1.27 -22.92
CA ALA A 204 13.91 -0.03 -22.42
C ALA A 204 13.19 -0.44 -21.12
N GLU A 205 12.99 0.49 -20.18
CA GLU A 205 12.24 0.21 -18.94
C GLU A 205 10.74 -0.06 -19.17
N LEU A 206 10.19 0.46 -20.26
CA LEU A 206 8.77 0.32 -20.61
C LEU A 206 8.50 -0.78 -21.63
N GLU A 207 9.51 -1.51 -22.09
CA GLU A 207 9.38 -2.48 -23.19
C GLU A 207 8.40 -3.61 -22.86
N GLU A 208 8.44 -4.12 -21.63
CA GLU A 208 7.50 -5.15 -21.17
C GLU A 208 6.03 -4.67 -21.12
N ALA A 209 5.81 -3.34 -21.08
CA ALA A 209 4.47 -2.75 -21.06
C ALA A 209 3.82 -2.68 -22.45
N LEU A 210 4.57 -2.79 -23.54
CA LEU A 210 4.08 -2.54 -24.91
C LEU A 210 2.86 -3.39 -25.28
N THR A 211 2.90 -4.69 -24.99
CA THR A 211 1.78 -5.59 -25.27
C THR A 211 0.63 -5.43 -24.29
N PRO A 212 0.88 -5.47 -22.96
CA PRO A 212 -0.19 -5.39 -21.97
C PRO A 212 -0.92 -4.04 -21.93
N PHE A 213 -0.28 -2.94 -22.32
CA PHE A 213 -0.88 -1.60 -22.35
C PHE A 213 -1.11 -1.05 -23.76
N ALA A 214 -1.10 -1.93 -24.78
CA ALA A 214 -1.31 -1.54 -26.17
C ALA A 214 -2.63 -0.78 -26.38
N ARG A 215 -2.65 0.12 -27.37
CA ARG A 215 -3.76 1.02 -27.71
C ARG A 215 -5.13 0.34 -27.83
N ARG A 216 -5.16 -0.93 -28.23
CA ARG A 216 -6.40 -1.73 -28.35
C ARG A 216 -7.12 -1.99 -27.01
N HIS A 217 -6.45 -1.78 -25.87
CA HIS A 217 -7.00 -2.08 -24.54
C HIS A 217 -7.67 -0.87 -23.87
N TRP A 218 -7.58 0.31 -24.45
CA TRP A 218 -8.14 1.53 -23.86
C TRP A 218 -8.60 2.51 -24.97
N GLN A 219 -9.48 3.45 -24.61
CA GLN A 219 -10.06 4.43 -25.53
C GLN A 219 -9.64 5.86 -25.20
N GLU A 220 -9.42 6.19 -23.92
CA GLU A 220 -8.94 7.49 -23.48
C GLU A 220 -7.68 7.35 -22.62
N ALA A 221 -6.80 8.36 -22.64
CA ALA A 221 -5.61 8.42 -21.83
C ALA A 221 -5.63 9.64 -20.92
N LEU A 222 -5.39 9.43 -19.63
CA LEU A 222 -5.32 10.44 -18.59
C LEU A 222 -3.95 10.41 -17.93
N GLY A 223 -3.36 11.58 -17.70
CA GLY A 223 -2.10 11.71 -17.00
C GLY A 223 -2.29 12.30 -15.61
N SER A 224 -1.88 11.61 -14.58
CA SER A 224 -1.79 12.12 -13.21
C SER A 224 -0.36 12.60 -12.94
N SER A 225 -0.12 13.33 -11.91
CA SER A 225 1.18 13.81 -11.45
C SER A 225 1.51 15.28 -11.70
N GLY A 226 2.56 15.73 -11.01
CA GLY A 226 3.09 17.06 -11.22
C GLY A 226 3.86 17.24 -12.54
N THR A 227 4.34 16.17 -13.16
CA THR A 227 5.03 16.21 -14.46
C THR A 227 4.02 16.49 -15.58
N VAL A 228 2.93 15.73 -15.60
CA VAL A 228 1.82 15.92 -16.55
C VAL A 228 1.23 17.32 -16.40
N GLY A 229 0.92 17.76 -15.18
CA GLY A 229 0.37 19.08 -14.91
C GLY A 229 1.32 20.23 -15.38
N ALA A 230 2.63 20.08 -15.18
CA ALA A 230 3.61 21.07 -15.62
C ALA A 230 3.69 21.16 -17.15
N VAL A 231 3.70 20.04 -17.85
CA VAL A 231 3.75 20.01 -19.33
C VAL A 231 2.44 20.51 -19.93
N SER A 232 1.29 20.12 -19.36
CA SER A 232 -0.02 20.63 -19.78
C SER A 232 -0.10 22.15 -19.63
N GLN A 233 0.30 22.69 -18.49
CA GLN A 233 0.30 24.13 -18.25
C GLN A 233 1.27 24.88 -19.19
N LEU A 234 2.43 24.27 -19.49
CA LEU A 234 3.40 24.82 -20.43
C LEU A 234 2.80 24.92 -21.84
N LEU A 235 2.15 23.86 -22.32
CA LEU A 235 1.52 23.84 -23.65
C LEU A 235 0.37 24.85 -23.76
N LEU A 236 -0.46 24.93 -22.70
CA LEU A 236 -1.54 25.93 -22.62
C LEU A 236 -0.99 27.35 -22.62
N ALA A 237 -0.04 27.67 -21.76
CA ALA A 237 0.54 29.01 -21.65
C ALA A 237 1.33 29.42 -22.91
N SER A 238 1.81 28.44 -23.69
CA SER A 238 2.48 28.68 -24.98
C SER A 238 1.52 28.75 -26.17
N GLY A 239 0.21 28.63 -25.94
CA GLY A 239 -0.82 28.63 -27.00
C GLY A 239 -0.70 27.46 -28.00
N LYS A 240 -0.09 26.34 -27.57
CA LYS A 240 0.13 25.18 -28.45
C LYS A 240 -1.04 24.22 -28.43
N THR A 241 -1.67 24.06 -27.29
CA THR A 241 -2.88 23.23 -27.10
C THR A 241 -3.77 23.87 -26.02
N ASP A 242 -4.93 23.29 -25.80
CA ASP A 242 -5.86 23.61 -24.69
C ASP A 242 -5.40 23.04 -23.34
N GLY A 243 -4.15 22.59 -23.24
CA GLY A 243 -3.60 21.85 -22.09
C GLY A 243 -3.54 20.33 -22.34
N THR A 244 -4.13 19.85 -23.44
CA THR A 244 -3.95 18.46 -23.89
C THR A 244 -2.51 18.23 -24.34
N ILE A 245 -1.89 17.17 -23.87
CA ILE A 245 -0.53 16.80 -24.22
C ILE A 245 -0.59 15.89 -25.46
N THR A 246 0.05 16.36 -26.56
CA THR A 246 0.13 15.64 -27.83
C THR A 246 1.58 15.34 -28.20
N PRO A 247 1.87 14.36 -29.05
CA PRO A 247 3.22 14.10 -29.55
C PRO A 247 3.87 15.32 -30.21
N GLU A 248 3.09 16.14 -30.95
CA GLU A 248 3.54 17.39 -31.57
C GLU A 248 3.93 18.41 -30.52
N GLY A 249 3.08 18.61 -29.50
CA GLY A 249 3.34 19.52 -28.38
C GLY A 249 4.62 19.12 -27.62
N LEU A 250 4.82 17.82 -27.39
CA LEU A 250 6.03 17.31 -26.74
C LEU A 250 7.28 17.52 -27.59
N ARG A 251 7.22 17.30 -28.91
CA ARG A 251 8.33 17.60 -29.83
C ARG A 251 8.70 19.09 -29.80
N TRP A 252 7.70 19.95 -29.78
CA TRP A 252 7.92 21.40 -29.66
C TRP A 252 8.61 21.75 -28.34
N CYS A 253 8.16 21.20 -27.20
CA CYS A 253 8.78 21.41 -25.90
C CYS A 253 10.26 20.98 -25.89
N ILE A 254 10.56 19.78 -26.41
CA ILE A 254 11.92 19.26 -26.49
C ILE A 254 12.79 20.14 -27.40
N ALA A 255 12.29 20.54 -28.57
CA ALA A 255 13.02 21.42 -29.47
C ALA A 255 13.32 22.78 -28.84
N ARG A 256 12.39 23.32 -28.02
CA ARG A 256 12.60 24.54 -27.26
C ARG A 256 13.70 24.37 -26.20
N CYS A 257 13.66 23.27 -25.42
CA CYS A 257 14.71 22.94 -24.46
C CYS A 257 16.10 22.86 -25.13
N VAL A 258 16.20 22.17 -26.25
CA VAL A 258 17.45 22.02 -27.01
C VAL A 258 17.95 23.37 -27.51
N ARG A 259 17.08 24.26 -27.97
CA ARG A 259 17.44 25.61 -28.42
C ARG A 259 17.94 26.49 -27.28
N ASP A 260 17.31 26.44 -26.11
CA ASP A 260 17.70 27.21 -24.93
C ASP A 260 19.01 26.65 -24.31
N GLY A 261 19.36 25.40 -24.56
CA GLY A 261 20.66 24.74 -24.38
C GLY A 261 21.06 24.43 -22.95
N HIS A 262 20.50 25.10 -21.93
CA HIS A 262 20.81 24.88 -20.53
C HIS A 262 19.56 25.06 -19.65
N ILE A 263 19.50 24.29 -18.55
CA ILE A 263 18.37 24.33 -17.60
C ILE A 263 18.15 25.74 -17.04
N ASP A 264 19.20 26.44 -16.69
CA ASP A 264 19.11 27.80 -16.13
C ASP A 264 18.64 28.84 -17.15
N SER A 265 18.88 28.59 -18.43
CA SER A 265 18.46 29.44 -19.53
C SER A 265 17.05 29.16 -20.04
N LEU A 266 16.37 28.14 -19.49
CA LEU A 266 15.04 27.77 -19.94
C LEU A 266 14.04 28.91 -19.81
N SER A 267 13.46 29.29 -20.94
CA SER A 267 12.41 30.32 -21.07
C SER A 267 11.13 29.69 -21.64
N LEU A 268 10.48 28.85 -20.81
CA LEU A 268 9.25 28.15 -21.14
C LEU A 268 8.07 28.80 -20.40
N PRO A 269 7.09 29.39 -21.11
CA PRO A 269 5.91 29.99 -20.49
C PRO A 269 5.17 28.98 -19.61
N GLY A 270 4.77 29.37 -18.40
CA GLY A 270 4.04 28.52 -17.47
C GLY A 270 4.89 27.49 -16.73
N LEU A 271 6.19 27.38 -17.03
CA LEU A 271 7.08 26.48 -16.29
C LEU A 271 7.49 27.11 -14.95
N ARG A 272 7.13 26.47 -13.86
CA ARG A 272 7.50 26.89 -12.50
C ARG A 272 8.96 26.53 -12.19
N ASP A 273 9.64 27.34 -11.37
CA ASP A 273 11.05 27.15 -11.02
C ASP A 273 11.31 25.80 -10.32
N ASP A 274 10.39 25.34 -9.46
CA ASP A 274 10.48 24.05 -8.78
C ASP A 274 10.50 22.84 -9.74
N ARG A 275 10.15 23.05 -11.03
CA ARG A 275 10.09 22.03 -12.09
C ARG A 275 11.23 22.06 -13.09
N ARG A 276 12.01 23.16 -13.15
CA ARG A 276 13.10 23.31 -14.13
C ARG A 276 14.08 22.12 -14.11
N GLN A 277 14.49 21.68 -12.92
CA GLN A 277 15.47 20.61 -12.75
C GLN A 277 15.00 19.22 -13.23
N VAL A 278 13.70 19.01 -13.36
CA VAL A 278 13.12 17.69 -13.68
C VAL A 278 12.32 17.68 -14.99
N ILE A 279 12.19 18.82 -15.67
CA ILE A 279 11.33 18.93 -16.85
C ILE A 279 11.87 18.13 -18.03
N ALA A 280 13.19 18.12 -18.25
CA ALA A 280 13.81 17.44 -19.37
C ALA A 280 13.56 15.91 -19.32
N GLY A 281 13.80 15.28 -18.17
CA GLY A 281 13.47 13.86 -17.95
C GLY A 281 11.97 13.58 -18.08
N GLY A 282 11.12 14.48 -17.56
CA GLY A 282 9.67 14.38 -17.71
C GLY A 282 9.19 14.45 -19.16
N LEU A 283 9.77 15.34 -19.98
CA LEU A 283 9.47 15.45 -21.41
C LEU A 283 9.93 14.20 -22.19
N CYS A 284 11.11 13.65 -21.87
CA CYS A 284 11.60 12.42 -22.48
C CYS A 284 10.62 11.27 -22.22
N LEU A 285 10.20 11.10 -20.97
CA LEU A 285 9.32 10.03 -20.58
C LEU A 285 7.93 10.18 -21.20
N LEU A 286 7.33 11.38 -21.16
CA LEU A 286 6.04 11.65 -21.81
C LEU A 286 6.09 11.39 -23.32
N TYR A 287 7.18 11.81 -23.99
CA TYR A 287 7.32 11.59 -25.43
C TYR A 287 7.46 10.10 -25.76
N THR A 288 8.25 9.36 -24.97
CA THR A 288 8.38 7.90 -25.12
C THR A 288 7.04 7.21 -24.92
N LEU A 289 6.31 7.54 -23.87
CA LEU A 289 4.97 7.00 -23.61
C LEU A 289 4.00 7.32 -24.76
N ALA A 290 3.96 8.57 -25.21
CA ALA A 290 3.06 8.98 -26.28
C ALA A 290 3.33 8.24 -27.58
N THR A 291 4.61 8.07 -27.95
CA THR A 291 5.00 7.41 -29.21
C THR A 291 4.91 5.88 -29.16
N HIS A 292 5.30 5.24 -28.06
CA HIS A 292 5.32 3.79 -27.95
C HIS A 292 3.93 3.19 -27.75
N PHE A 293 3.04 3.90 -27.04
CA PHE A 293 1.69 3.40 -26.76
C PHE A 293 0.60 4.00 -27.66
N GLY A 294 0.96 4.85 -28.63
CA GLY A 294 0.01 5.46 -29.56
C GLY A 294 -0.97 6.40 -28.86
N ILE A 295 -0.45 7.24 -27.97
CA ILE A 295 -1.25 8.25 -27.24
C ILE A 295 -1.26 9.54 -28.05
N ASP A 296 -2.34 9.77 -28.80
CA ASP A 296 -2.51 10.99 -29.59
C ASP A 296 -2.86 12.19 -28.70
N ALA A 297 -3.57 11.96 -27.61
CA ALA A 297 -4.02 12.97 -26.66
C ALA A 297 -3.98 12.44 -25.22
N LEU A 298 -3.13 13.01 -24.37
CA LEU A 298 -3.10 12.76 -22.94
C LEU A 298 -3.67 13.98 -22.21
N ARG A 299 -4.77 13.80 -21.50
CA ARG A 299 -5.41 14.86 -20.73
C ARG A 299 -5.01 14.78 -19.25
N PRO A 300 -4.80 15.92 -18.57
CA PRO A 300 -4.56 15.92 -17.14
C PRO A 300 -5.72 15.32 -16.36
N ALA A 301 -5.41 14.41 -15.43
CA ALA A 301 -6.36 13.84 -14.50
C ALA A 301 -6.64 14.81 -13.33
N ILE A 302 -7.86 14.86 -12.86
CA ILE A 302 -8.26 15.60 -11.64
C ILE A 302 -7.81 14.79 -10.40
N GLY A 303 -7.92 13.47 -10.46
CA GLY A 303 -7.52 12.55 -9.39
C GLY A 303 -6.02 12.30 -9.34
N ALA A 304 -5.54 11.87 -8.17
CA ALA A 304 -4.16 11.48 -7.92
C ALA A 304 -4.09 10.49 -6.74
N LEU A 305 -2.88 9.98 -6.42
CA LEU A 305 -2.63 9.05 -5.32
C LEU A 305 -3.34 9.45 -4.01
N ARG A 306 -3.18 10.68 -3.55
CA ARG A 306 -3.76 11.17 -2.29
C ARG A 306 -5.29 11.07 -2.23
N HIS A 307 -5.97 11.28 -3.35
CA HIS A 307 -7.44 11.11 -3.42
C HIS A 307 -7.82 9.63 -3.28
N GLY A 308 -7.08 8.73 -3.94
CA GLY A 308 -7.27 7.30 -3.77
C GLY A 308 -7.01 6.83 -2.34
N VAL A 309 -6.01 7.41 -1.67
CA VAL A 309 -5.72 7.13 -0.25
C VAL A 309 -6.88 7.57 0.64
N ILE A 310 -7.46 8.76 0.42
CA ILE A 310 -8.64 9.24 1.17
C ILE A 310 -9.84 8.30 0.93
N PHE A 311 -10.12 7.95 -0.31
CA PHE A 311 -11.24 7.06 -0.63
C PHE A 311 -11.08 5.66 -0.06
N ASP A 312 -9.86 5.10 -0.11
CA ASP A 312 -9.56 3.79 0.47
C ASP A 312 -9.65 3.82 2.01
N LEU A 313 -9.15 4.90 2.65
CA LEU A 313 -9.31 5.10 4.09
C LEU A 313 -10.79 5.16 4.49
N ALA A 314 -11.57 5.85 3.71
CA ALA A 314 -13.00 5.93 3.86
C ALA A 314 -13.68 4.55 3.81
N GLU A 315 -13.36 3.74 2.80
CA GLU A 315 -13.91 2.39 2.65
C GLU A 315 -13.50 1.46 3.79
N ARG A 316 -12.25 1.54 4.25
CA ARG A 316 -11.76 0.78 5.41
C ARG A 316 -12.57 1.08 6.67
N ARG A 317 -12.88 2.35 6.93
CA ARG A 317 -13.68 2.77 8.10
C ARG A 317 -15.09 2.23 8.06
N VAL A 318 -15.73 2.29 6.89
CA VAL A 318 -17.06 1.68 6.72
C VAL A 318 -17.01 0.18 6.97
N ALA A 319 -15.98 -0.51 6.47
CA ALA A 319 -15.79 -1.94 6.69
C ALA A 319 -15.56 -2.31 8.17
N GLU A 320 -14.98 -1.43 8.96
CA GLU A 320 -14.84 -1.62 10.41
C GLU A 320 -16.16 -1.49 11.15
N GLN A 321 -17.04 -0.60 10.70
CA GLN A 321 -18.32 -0.31 11.35
C GLN A 321 -19.44 -1.27 10.91
N ASP A 322 -19.43 -1.68 9.64
CA ASP A 322 -20.42 -2.59 9.05
C ASP A 322 -19.73 -3.66 8.17
N PRO A 323 -19.14 -4.70 8.79
CA PRO A 323 -18.44 -5.75 8.06
C PRO A 323 -19.33 -6.56 7.09
N ALA A 324 -20.65 -6.55 7.30
CA ALA A 324 -21.59 -7.31 6.45
C ALA A 324 -21.83 -6.64 5.09
N HIS A 325 -21.74 -5.32 5.02
CA HIS A 325 -22.09 -4.55 3.82
C HIS A 325 -20.92 -3.83 3.17
N ALA A 326 -19.80 -3.71 3.84
CA ALA A 326 -18.62 -3.00 3.33
C ALA A 326 -17.54 -3.96 2.80
N ARG A 327 -16.85 -3.53 1.77
CA ARG A 327 -15.80 -4.31 1.10
C ARG A 327 -14.44 -3.69 1.40
N ASP A 328 -13.71 -4.26 2.35
CA ASP A 328 -12.28 -3.98 2.44
C ASP A 328 -11.54 -4.70 1.29
N MET A 329 -10.73 -3.96 0.56
CA MET A 329 -9.93 -4.51 -0.54
C MET A 329 -9.00 -5.62 -0.05
N ARG A 330 -8.52 -5.56 1.19
CA ARG A 330 -7.63 -6.55 1.78
C ARG A 330 -8.30 -7.91 1.93
N ASP A 331 -9.59 -7.94 2.31
CA ASP A 331 -10.36 -9.18 2.38
C ASP A 331 -10.56 -9.82 1.00
N ALA A 332 -10.72 -8.99 -0.03
CA ALA A 332 -10.76 -9.48 -1.41
C ALA A 332 -9.41 -10.07 -1.85
N SER A 333 -8.31 -9.41 -1.47
CA SER A 333 -6.96 -9.91 -1.72
C SER A 333 -6.66 -11.22 -1.00
N VAL A 334 -7.10 -11.37 0.24
CA VAL A 334 -6.96 -12.64 0.98
C VAL A 334 -7.67 -13.78 0.25
N ARG A 335 -8.93 -13.56 -0.18
CA ARG A 335 -9.66 -14.58 -0.97
C ARG A 335 -8.99 -14.90 -2.30
N GLU A 336 -8.44 -13.90 -2.97
CA GLU A 336 -7.70 -14.10 -4.22
C GLU A 336 -6.41 -14.91 -3.99
N LEU A 337 -5.67 -14.62 -2.91
CA LEU A 337 -4.47 -15.37 -2.54
C LEU A 337 -4.82 -16.82 -2.15
N GLN A 338 -5.90 -17.05 -1.40
CA GLN A 338 -6.38 -18.41 -1.10
C GLN A 338 -6.66 -19.20 -2.39
N ARG A 339 -7.35 -18.59 -3.35
CA ARG A 339 -7.64 -19.20 -4.65
C ARG A 339 -6.36 -19.45 -5.45
N ARG A 340 -5.46 -18.47 -5.53
CA ARG A 340 -4.20 -18.53 -6.28
C ARG A 340 -3.28 -19.62 -5.77
N PHE A 341 -3.21 -19.80 -4.45
CA PHE A 341 -2.34 -20.75 -3.78
C PHE A 341 -3.05 -22.04 -3.37
N LEU A 342 -4.28 -22.27 -3.88
CA LEU A 342 -5.06 -23.50 -3.64
C LEU A 342 -5.19 -23.85 -2.15
N VAL A 343 -5.41 -22.85 -1.31
CA VAL A 343 -5.56 -23.05 0.14
C VAL A 343 -6.84 -23.86 0.42
N ASP A 344 -6.76 -24.84 1.35
CA ASP A 344 -7.93 -25.50 1.92
C ASP A 344 -8.75 -24.47 2.73
N THR A 345 -9.74 -23.88 2.07
CA THR A 345 -10.57 -22.81 2.65
C THR A 345 -11.44 -23.29 3.81
N GLU A 346 -11.78 -24.57 3.85
CA GLU A 346 -12.53 -25.17 4.96
C GLU A 346 -11.64 -25.26 6.21
N GLN A 347 -10.40 -25.74 6.07
CA GLN A 347 -9.42 -25.74 7.15
C GLN A 347 -9.07 -24.32 7.60
N ALA A 348 -8.83 -23.43 6.66
CA ALA A 348 -8.57 -22.01 6.94
C ALA A 348 -9.72 -21.40 7.77
N SER A 349 -10.97 -21.66 7.39
CA SER A 349 -12.14 -21.16 8.12
C SER A 349 -12.22 -21.69 9.56
N ARG A 350 -11.89 -22.97 9.79
CA ARG A 350 -11.82 -23.55 11.15
C ARG A 350 -10.77 -22.82 12.01
N VAL A 351 -9.58 -22.60 11.43
CA VAL A 351 -8.50 -21.89 12.14
C VAL A 351 -8.85 -20.44 12.40
N VAL A 352 -9.43 -19.74 11.41
CA VAL A 352 -9.91 -18.35 11.56
C VAL A 352 -10.91 -18.25 12.71
N SER A 353 -11.95 -19.09 12.71
CA SER A 353 -13.00 -19.04 13.74
C SER A 353 -12.47 -19.27 15.16
N LEU A 354 -11.52 -20.18 15.30
CA LEU A 354 -10.94 -20.48 16.62
C LEU A 354 -9.92 -19.43 17.06
N ALA A 355 -9.09 -18.93 16.13
CA ALA A 355 -8.14 -17.83 16.41
C ALA A 355 -8.88 -16.57 16.85
N ASP A 356 -10.03 -16.27 16.20
CA ASP A 356 -10.90 -15.16 16.58
C ASP A 356 -11.48 -15.33 17.99
N ALA A 357 -12.01 -16.53 18.29
CA ALA A 357 -12.53 -16.84 19.63
C ALA A 357 -11.45 -16.70 20.73
N PHE A 358 -10.23 -17.14 20.47
CA PHE A 358 -9.11 -16.98 21.40
C PHE A 358 -8.70 -15.52 21.55
N HIS A 359 -8.62 -14.79 20.44
CA HIS A 359 -8.27 -13.37 20.49
C HIS A 359 -9.29 -12.55 21.27
N ALA A 360 -10.59 -12.82 21.11
CA ALA A 360 -11.65 -12.18 21.88
C ALA A 360 -11.51 -12.42 23.39
N GLY A 361 -10.95 -13.57 23.81
CA GLY A 361 -10.71 -13.88 25.21
C GLY A 361 -9.50 -13.18 25.84
N VAL A 362 -8.58 -12.62 25.02
CA VAL A 362 -7.32 -12.03 25.52
C VAL A 362 -7.17 -10.55 25.18
N ALA A 363 -7.91 -10.04 24.21
CA ALA A 363 -7.83 -8.65 23.79
C ALA A 363 -8.83 -7.76 24.56
N PRO A 364 -8.38 -6.75 25.29
CA PRO A 364 -9.27 -5.87 26.04
C PRO A 364 -9.97 -4.85 25.12
N GLY A 365 -11.29 -4.67 25.27
CA GLY A 365 -12.06 -3.56 24.73
C GLY A 365 -11.91 -3.35 23.21
N ALA A 366 -11.50 -2.16 22.81
CA ALA A 366 -11.35 -1.78 21.39
C ALA A 366 -10.30 -2.61 20.62
N ALA A 367 -9.34 -3.20 21.28
CA ALA A 367 -8.35 -4.08 20.63
C ALA A 367 -8.99 -5.37 20.11
N ALA A 368 -10.12 -5.80 20.67
CA ALA A 368 -10.84 -6.99 20.23
C ALA A 368 -11.44 -6.86 18.82
N ILE A 369 -11.58 -5.64 18.29
CA ILE A 369 -12.16 -5.35 16.96
C ILE A 369 -11.20 -4.61 16.03
N GLY A 370 -10.00 -4.27 16.48
CA GLY A 370 -9.05 -3.42 15.77
C GLY A 370 -8.21 -4.15 14.70
N GLU A 371 -7.24 -3.43 14.16
CA GLU A 371 -6.36 -3.89 13.08
C GLU A 371 -5.56 -5.15 13.46
N ALA A 372 -5.12 -5.27 14.71
CA ALA A 372 -4.41 -6.46 15.20
C ALA A 372 -5.25 -7.74 15.08
N ARG A 373 -6.55 -7.67 15.40
CA ARG A 373 -7.47 -8.80 15.17
C ARG A 373 -7.54 -9.16 13.68
N ARG A 374 -7.67 -8.18 12.79
CA ARG A 374 -7.76 -8.43 11.35
C ARG A 374 -6.50 -9.08 10.79
N GLU A 375 -5.31 -8.61 11.20
CA GLU A 375 -4.03 -9.21 10.83
C GLU A 375 -3.94 -10.68 11.25
N LEU A 376 -4.38 -11.02 12.47
CA LEU A 376 -4.47 -12.40 12.92
C LEU A 376 -5.40 -13.25 12.04
N LEU A 377 -6.59 -12.74 11.70
CA LEU A 377 -7.56 -13.47 10.89
C LEU A 377 -7.06 -13.68 9.46
N TRP A 378 -6.39 -12.68 8.86
CA TRP A 378 -5.74 -12.83 7.55
C TRP A 378 -4.58 -13.82 7.60
N ALA A 379 -3.74 -13.79 8.65
CA ALA A 379 -2.70 -14.78 8.85
C ALA A 379 -3.28 -16.20 8.99
N ALA A 380 -4.36 -16.35 9.76
CA ALA A 380 -5.08 -17.62 9.91
C ALA A 380 -5.69 -18.11 8.58
N ALA A 381 -6.25 -17.19 7.78
CA ALA A 381 -6.81 -17.51 6.46
C ALA A 381 -5.75 -17.96 5.44
N LEU A 382 -4.51 -17.52 5.60
CA LEU A 382 -3.41 -17.72 4.64
C LEU A 382 -2.30 -18.64 5.16
N HIS A 383 -2.48 -19.28 6.33
CA HIS A 383 -1.41 -20.03 7.01
C HIS A 383 -0.86 -21.22 6.21
N GLU A 384 -1.63 -21.77 5.27
CA GLU A 384 -1.25 -22.91 4.42
C GLU A 384 -0.87 -22.55 2.98
N THR A 385 -0.73 -21.28 2.60
CA THR A 385 -0.38 -20.85 1.22
C THR A 385 0.90 -21.54 0.71
N GLY A 386 1.85 -21.84 1.57
CA GLY A 386 3.09 -22.54 1.23
C GLY A 386 2.96 -24.03 0.98
N MET A 387 1.81 -24.65 1.29
CA MET A 387 1.53 -26.05 0.96
C MET A 387 1.63 -26.33 -0.54
N MET A 388 1.33 -25.33 -1.37
CA MET A 388 1.51 -25.39 -2.81
C MET A 388 2.97 -25.62 -3.23
N VAL A 389 3.94 -25.16 -2.43
CA VAL A 389 5.37 -25.35 -2.68
C VAL A 389 5.83 -26.71 -2.13
N SER A 390 5.58 -26.96 -0.82
CA SER A 390 5.91 -28.21 -0.14
C SER A 390 5.15 -28.32 1.17
N HIS A 391 4.73 -29.53 1.52
CA HIS A 391 4.17 -29.84 2.85
C HIS A 391 5.24 -29.66 3.95
N HIS A 392 6.48 -30.04 3.66
CA HIS A 392 7.59 -29.85 4.58
C HIS A 392 7.90 -28.35 4.69
N ASP A 393 8.01 -27.85 5.91
CA ASP A 393 8.29 -26.45 6.20
C ASP A 393 7.35 -25.43 5.52
N HIS A 394 6.11 -25.85 5.20
CA HIS A 394 5.13 -24.98 4.52
C HIS A 394 4.98 -23.60 5.16
N HIS A 395 5.13 -23.48 6.47
CA HIS A 395 5.05 -22.21 7.19
C HIS A 395 6.13 -21.21 6.76
N ARG A 396 7.33 -21.68 6.38
CA ARG A 396 8.41 -20.84 5.84
C ARG A 396 8.09 -20.41 4.40
N HIS A 397 7.58 -21.34 3.60
CA HIS A 397 7.13 -21.05 2.25
C HIS A 397 5.95 -20.07 2.26
N SER A 398 4.97 -20.27 3.14
CA SER A 398 3.85 -19.33 3.34
C SER A 398 4.35 -17.94 3.71
N ALA A 399 5.25 -17.81 4.67
CA ALA A 399 5.80 -16.53 5.10
C ALA A 399 6.54 -15.82 3.96
N TYR A 400 7.38 -16.54 3.22
CA TYR A 400 8.08 -15.98 2.07
C TYR A 400 7.11 -15.47 0.98
N LEU A 401 6.13 -16.29 0.60
CA LEU A 401 5.13 -15.91 -0.40
C LEU A 401 4.36 -14.66 0.04
N LEU A 402 3.88 -14.61 1.29
CA LEU A 402 3.10 -13.49 1.80
C LEU A 402 3.91 -12.20 1.95
N ALA A 403 5.21 -12.29 2.25
CA ALA A 403 6.09 -11.12 2.32
C ALA A 403 6.37 -10.48 0.95
N HIS A 404 6.25 -11.26 -0.15
CA HIS A 404 6.71 -10.84 -1.48
C HIS A 404 5.63 -10.80 -2.56
N VAL A 405 4.44 -11.38 -2.29
CA VAL A 405 3.33 -11.33 -3.26
C VAL A 405 2.72 -9.92 -3.32
N ASP A 406 2.28 -9.51 -4.52
CA ASP A 406 1.47 -8.31 -4.64
C ASP A 406 0.06 -8.57 -4.09
N ALA A 407 -0.27 -7.91 -3.01
CA ALA A 407 -1.56 -7.99 -2.34
C ALA A 407 -2.20 -6.59 -2.26
N ALA A 408 -3.21 -6.36 -3.08
CA ALA A 408 -3.90 -5.07 -3.13
C ALA A 408 -4.50 -4.70 -1.77
N GLY A 409 -4.39 -3.43 -1.39
CA GLY A 409 -4.87 -2.92 -0.10
C GLY A 409 -3.88 -3.05 1.05
N PHE A 410 -2.86 -3.91 0.95
CA PHE A 410 -1.86 -4.10 1.98
C PHE A 410 -0.63 -3.19 1.78
N SER A 411 -0.11 -2.65 2.88
CA SER A 411 1.22 -2.06 2.91
C SER A 411 2.29 -3.15 3.05
N GLN A 412 3.53 -2.84 2.69
CA GLN A 412 4.66 -3.76 2.88
C GLN A 412 4.88 -4.13 4.36
N SER A 413 4.63 -3.20 5.27
CA SER A 413 4.73 -3.47 6.71
C SER A 413 3.66 -4.44 7.19
N GLN A 414 2.42 -4.29 6.74
CA GLN A 414 1.34 -5.24 7.04
C GLN A 414 1.60 -6.62 6.45
N GLN A 415 2.07 -6.69 5.20
CA GLN A 415 2.43 -7.97 4.58
C GLN A 415 3.53 -8.70 5.37
N ARG A 416 4.57 -7.98 5.80
CA ARG A 416 5.62 -8.55 6.65
C ARG A 416 5.07 -9.04 7.98
N ARG A 417 4.22 -8.25 8.64
CA ARG A 417 3.61 -8.64 9.92
C ARG A 417 2.74 -9.88 9.78
N ILE A 418 1.94 -10.00 8.72
CA ILE A 418 1.17 -11.21 8.42
C ILE A 418 2.11 -12.39 8.12
N ALA A 419 3.17 -12.17 7.36
CA ALA A 419 4.17 -13.18 7.06
C ALA A 419 4.88 -13.69 8.33
N ASP A 420 5.22 -12.79 9.26
CA ASP A 420 5.82 -13.14 10.54
C ASP A 420 4.85 -13.95 11.43
N LEU A 421 3.57 -13.59 11.46
CA LEU A 421 2.53 -14.38 12.13
C LEU A 421 2.42 -15.78 11.52
N VAL A 422 2.41 -15.88 10.20
CA VAL A 422 2.37 -17.16 9.50
C VAL A 422 3.66 -17.96 9.72
N LEU A 423 4.82 -17.29 9.78
CA LEU A 423 6.07 -17.94 10.16
C LEU A 423 5.99 -18.49 11.60
N ALA A 424 5.37 -17.74 12.49
CA ALA A 424 5.19 -18.11 13.89
C ALA A 424 4.35 -19.37 14.11
N GLN A 425 3.47 -19.73 13.19
CA GLN A 425 2.40 -20.74 13.35
C GLN A 425 2.82 -22.09 13.88
N ARG A 426 4.07 -22.50 13.74
CA ARG A 426 4.61 -23.78 14.22
C ARG A 426 6.13 -23.77 14.39
N GLY A 427 6.69 -24.75 15.09
CA GLY A 427 8.13 -24.89 15.33
C GLY A 427 8.67 -23.90 16.37
N SER A 428 10.00 -23.67 16.39
CA SER A 428 10.67 -22.87 17.41
C SER A 428 10.25 -21.40 17.37
N LEU A 429 10.04 -20.79 18.54
CA LEU A 429 9.75 -19.37 18.72
C LEU A 429 10.98 -18.47 18.45
N ARG A 430 12.20 -19.03 18.53
CA ARG A 430 13.45 -18.25 18.30
C ARG A 430 13.48 -17.55 16.93
N LYS A 431 12.85 -18.14 15.91
CA LYS A 431 12.85 -17.57 14.55
C LYS A 431 12.07 -16.27 14.43
N ILE A 432 11.21 -15.95 15.42
CA ILE A 432 10.38 -14.75 15.49
C ILE A 432 10.68 -13.93 16.76
N GLU A 433 11.77 -14.21 17.46
CA GLU A 433 12.13 -13.56 18.72
C GLU A 433 12.08 -12.02 18.66
N PRO A 434 12.61 -11.36 17.62
CA PRO A 434 12.50 -9.89 17.52
C PRO A 434 11.06 -9.39 17.46
N ALA A 435 10.15 -10.13 16.81
CA ALA A 435 8.74 -9.75 16.69
C ALA A 435 7.98 -9.98 18.00
N LEU A 436 8.37 -10.96 18.80
CA LEU A 436 7.75 -11.26 20.10
C LEU A 436 7.96 -10.16 21.15
N ALA A 437 8.87 -9.23 20.94
CA ALA A 437 9.02 -8.03 21.78
C ALA A 437 7.78 -7.11 21.71
N ASN A 438 6.98 -7.23 20.65
CA ASN A 438 5.69 -6.56 20.55
C ASN A 438 4.61 -7.42 21.22
N GLU A 439 3.97 -6.90 22.26
CA GLU A 439 3.00 -7.62 23.07
C GLU A 439 1.79 -8.09 22.24
N ASP A 440 1.23 -7.24 21.38
CA ASP A 440 0.10 -7.59 20.51
C ASP A 440 0.46 -8.74 19.59
N PHE A 441 1.67 -8.70 19.01
CA PHE A 441 2.17 -9.78 18.15
C PHE A 441 2.32 -11.09 18.92
N ALA A 442 2.83 -11.04 20.15
CA ALA A 442 2.98 -12.26 20.97
C ALA A 442 1.63 -12.92 21.24
N TRP A 443 0.60 -12.14 21.58
CA TRP A 443 -0.76 -12.66 21.79
C TRP A 443 -1.39 -13.16 20.48
N GLN A 444 -1.21 -12.47 19.36
CA GLN A 444 -1.68 -12.94 18.05
C GLN A 444 -1.02 -14.27 17.67
N ALA A 445 0.31 -14.39 17.83
CA ALA A 445 1.06 -15.62 17.54
C ALA A 445 0.58 -16.77 18.42
N LEU A 446 0.36 -16.57 19.72
CA LEU A 446 -0.19 -17.58 20.61
C LEU A 446 -1.58 -18.03 20.17
N CYS A 447 -2.50 -17.11 19.88
CA CYS A 447 -3.85 -17.43 19.40
C CYS A 447 -3.81 -18.27 18.11
N LEU A 448 -2.97 -17.89 17.15
CA LEU A 448 -2.80 -18.62 15.89
C LEU A 448 -2.28 -20.04 16.13
N ARG A 449 -1.23 -20.20 16.92
CA ARG A 449 -0.61 -21.49 17.23
C ARG A 449 -1.57 -22.44 17.93
N LEU A 450 -2.30 -21.95 18.94
CA LEU A 450 -3.32 -22.75 19.65
C LEU A 450 -4.47 -23.16 18.73
N ALA A 451 -4.92 -22.26 17.85
CA ALA A 451 -5.96 -22.54 16.87
C ALA A 451 -5.51 -23.66 15.90
N ILE A 452 -4.30 -23.58 15.37
CA ILE A 452 -3.74 -24.59 14.46
C ILE A 452 -3.57 -25.95 15.18
N ILE A 453 -3.08 -25.98 16.41
CA ILE A 453 -2.96 -27.19 17.22
C ILE A 453 -4.34 -27.85 17.38
N LYS A 454 -5.37 -27.09 17.74
CA LYS A 454 -6.71 -27.60 17.92
C LYS A 454 -7.36 -28.07 16.61
N CYS A 455 -7.09 -27.40 15.50
CA CYS A 455 -7.60 -27.72 14.16
C CYS A 455 -6.75 -28.77 13.41
N HIS A 456 -5.67 -29.26 14.01
CA HIS A 456 -4.70 -30.15 13.34
C HIS A 456 -5.32 -31.41 12.73
N ALA A 457 -6.38 -31.96 13.37
CA ALA A 457 -7.08 -33.14 12.88
C ALA A 457 -8.02 -32.90 11.68
N ARG A 458 -8.15 -31.63 11.19
CA ARG A 458 -9.03 -31.23 10.07
C ARG A 458 -10.49 -31.71 10.25
N ARG A 459 -11.01 -31.71 11.48
CA ARG A 459 -12.38 -32.08 11.84
C ARG A 459 -13.16 -30.84 12.32
N PRO A 460 -14.48 -30.89 12.33
CA PRO A 460 -15.30 -29.84 12.94
C PRO A 460 -14.83 -29.55 14.36
N VAL A 461 -14.77 -28.26 14.71
CA VAL A 461 -14.22 -27.77 15.97
C VAL A 461 -15.33 -27.22 16.85
N ASP A 462 -15.41 -27.69 18.08
CA ASP A 462 -16.18 -27.06 19.13
C ASP A 462 -15.39 -25.86 19.67
N LEU A 463 -15.88 -24.65 19.38
CA LEU A 463 -15.29 -23.38 19.82
C LEU A 463 -15.36 -23.18 21.33
N GLY A 464 -16.31 -23.83 22.01
CA GLY A 464 -16.50 -23.77 23.45
C GLY A 464 -15.60 -24.73 24.25
N ALA A 465 -14.99 -25.73 23.59
CA ALA A 465 -14.19 -26.77 24.24
C ALA A 465 -12.93 -26.20 24.95
N LEU A 466 -12.30 -25.20 24.38
CA LEU A 466 -11.16 -24.50 24.94
C LEU A 466 -11.49 -23.00 25.05
N ARG A 467 -11.09 -22.38 26.15
CA ARG A 467 -11.10 -20.91 26.30
C ARG A 467 -9.71 -20.43 26.62
N LEU A 468 -9.33 -19.34 26.00
CA LEU A 468 -8.08 -18.65 26.30
C LEU A 468 -8.41 -17.39 27.09
N GLU A 469 -7.76 -17.23 28.24
CA GLU A 469 -7.92 -16.09 29.15
C GLU A 469 -6.57 -15.46 29.42
N ARG A 470 -6.57 -14.14 29.61
CA ARG A 470 -5.38 -13.33 29.85
C ARG A 470 -5.35 -12.81 31.28
N ASP A 471 -4.19 -12.96 31.97
CA ASP A 471 -3.90 -12.35 33.24
C ASP A 471 -2.46 -11.79 33.22
N GLY A 472 -2.33 -10.51 32.83
CA GLY A 472 -1.02 -9.93 32.50
C GLY A 472 -0.30 -10.66 31.38
N ALA A 473 0.88 -11.24 31.65
CA ALA A 473 1.64 -12.08 30.71
C ALA A 473 1.28 -13.58 30.81
N LEU A 474 0.34 -13.94 31.69
CA LEU A 474 -0.12 -15.32 31.84
C LEU A 474 -1.31 -15.59 30.92
N ALA A 475 -1.16 -16.58 30.05
CA ALA A 475 -2.20 -17.14 29.21
C ALA A 475 -2.74 -18.43 29.85
N ARG A 476 -4.05 -18.48 30.15
CA ARG A 476 -4.70 -19.67 30.70
C ARG A 476 -5.57 -20.32 29.62
N VAL A 477 -5.26 -21.55 29.27
CA VAL A 477 -6.12 -22.36 28.41
C VAL A 477 -6.99 -23.22 29.30
N ALA A 478 -8.25 -22.85 29.44
CA ALA A 478 -9.24 -23.53 30.27
C ALA A 478 -10.06 -24.52 29.44
N PHE A 479 -10.23 -25.77 29.93
CA PHE A 479 -11.00 -26.83 29.30
C PHE A 479 -11.91 -27.57 30.29
N THR A 480 -12.97 -28.20 29.78
CA THR A 480 -13.96 -28.91 30.60
C THR A 480 -13.39 -30.22 31.14
N GLN A 481 -13.95 -30.70 32.25
CA GLN A 481 -13.57 -31.97 32.85
C GLN A 481 -13.68 -33.13 31.83
N GLY A 482 -12.70 -34.02 31.81
CA GLY A 482 -12.63 -35.15 30.89
C GLY A 482 -12.29 -34.79 29.45
N TRP A 483 -12.02 -33.51 29.15
CA TRP A 483 -11.65 -33.09 27.78
C TRP A 483 -10.26 -33.61 27.39
N ALA A 484 -9.28 -33.50 28.29
CA ALA A 484 -7.92 -33.96 28.04
C ALA A 484 -7.84 -35.47 27.78
N GLU A 485 -8.61 -36.22 28.54
CA GLU A 485 -8.72 -37.69 28.40
C GLU A 485 -9.37 -38.07 27.05
N ARG A 486 -10.35 -37.32 26.59
CA ARG A 486 -11.00 -37.55 25.29
C ARG A 486 -10.17 -37.01 24.10
N ASN A 487 -9.21 -36.13 24.35
CA ASN A 487 -8.38 -35.49 23.33
C ASN A 487 -6.87 -35.58 23.66
N PRO A 488 -6.32 -36.78 23.96
CA PRO A 488 -4.96 -36.91 24.49
C PRO A 488 -3.88 -36.37 23.54
N ARG A 489 -4.07 -36.53 22.22
CA ARG A 489 -3.11 -36.02 21.22
C ARG A 489 -3.08 -34.48 21.18
N THR A 490 -4.24 -33.86 21.21
CA THR A 490 -4.33 -32.37 21.24
C THR A 490 -3.79 -31.83 22.55
N TYR A 491 -4.09 -32.50 23.69
CA TYR A 491 -3.56 -32.12 24.99
C TYR A 491 -2.03 -32.20 25.03
N TYR A 492 -1.47 -33.28 24.48
CA TYR A 492 -0.01 -33.43 24.35
C TYR A 492 0.62 -32.27 23.57
N LEU A 493 0.06 -31.90 22.41
CA LEU A 493 0.56 -30.77 21.62
C LEU A 493 0.42 -29.44 22.36
N LEU A 494 -0.63 -29.22 23.12
CA LEU A 494 -0.80 -28.05 23.96
C LEU A 494 0.24 -27.98 25.10
N ALA A 495 0.59 -29.14 25.70
CA ALA A 495 1.62 -29.22 26.73
C ALA A 495 3.02 -28.90 26.16
N GLU A 496 3.35 -29.45 24.98
CA GLU A 496 4.59 -29.11 24.28
C GLU A 496 4.65 -27.60 23.92
N GLU A 497 3.52 -27.04 23.54
CA GLU A 497 3.40 -25.61 23.26
C GLU A 497 3.64 -24.76 24.52
N ALA A 498 3.05 -25.15 25.66
CA ALA A 498 3.28 -24.49 26.94
C ALA A 498 4.78 -24.50 27.32
N ALA A 499 5.43 -25.65 27.16
CA ALA A 499 6.88 -25.79 27.39
C ALA A 499 7.72 -24.93 26.42
N ALA A 500 7.26 -24.73 25.17
CA ALA A 500 7.96 -23.88 24.21
C ALA A 500 7.90 -22.39 24.60
N TRP A 501 6.74 -21.91 25.04
CA TRP A 501 6.57 -20.54 25.54
C TRP A 501 7.34 -20.29 26.83
N GLU A 502 7.41 -21.24 27.74
CA GLU A 502 8.20 -21.15 28.98
C GLU A 502 9.72 -20.99 28.66
N ARG A 503 10.21 -21.67 27.61
CA ARG A 503 11.64 -21.63 27.26
C ARG A 503 12.06 -20.35 26.51
N CYS A 504 11.20 -19.79 25.69
CA CYS A 504 11.61 -18.77 24.71
C CYS A 504 10.58 -17.65 24.51
N GLY A 505 9.40 -17.73 25.08
CA GLY A 505 8.34 -16.73 24.86
C GLY A 505 8.28 -15.65 25.94
N PRO A 506 7.72 -14.47 25.64
CA PRO A 506 7.41 -13.45 26.63
C PRO A 506 6.17 -13.75 27.45
N LEU A 507 5.34 -14.71 27.00
CA LEU A 507 4.11 -15.14 27.67
C LEU A 507 4.32 -16.47 28.38
N ARG A 508 3.60 -16.69 29.48
CA ARG A 508 3.53 -17.97 30.18
C ARG A 508 2.20 -18.65 29.86
N LEU A 509 2.25 -19.87 29.33
CA LEU A 509 1.05 -20.63 28.98
C LEU A 509 0.76 -21.71 30.03
N ARG A 510 -0.44 -21.69 30.61
CA ARG A 510 -0.92 -22.72 31.54
C ARG A 510 -2.17 -23.40 31.02
N LEU A 511 -2.22 -24.72 31.25
CA LEU A 511 -3.36 -25.56 30.92
C LEU A 511 -4.13 -25.86 32.21
N GLU A 512 -5.39 -25.43 32.30
CA GLU A 512 -6.19 -25.51 33.54
C GLU A 512 -7.56 -26.18 33.28
N ARG A 513 -8.06 -26.92 34.26
CA ARG A 513 -9.44 -27.46 34.22
C ARG A 513 -10.41 -26.33 34.65
N ARG A 514 -11.51 -26.15 33.95
CA ARG A 514 -12.58 -25.26 34.37
C ARG A 514 -13.19 -25.76 35.68
N GLY A 515 -13.22 -24.92 36.71
CA GLY A 515 -13.85 -25.23 37.99
C GLY A 515 -12.90 -25.90 38.99
N ALA A 516 -11.57 -25.79 38.80
CA ALA A 516 -10.59 -26.09 39.84
C ALA A 516 -10.29 -24.85 40.68
#